data_c0793e9e8318023c6ed15e1e19b4f8c3
#
_entry.id   c0793e9e8318023c6ed15e1e19b4f8c3
#
_cell.length_a   1.000
_cell.length_b   1.000
_cell.length_c   1.000
_cell.angle_alpha   90.00
_cell.angle_beta   90.00
_cell.angle_gamma   90.00
#
_symmetry.space_group_name_H-M   'P 1'
#
loop_
_entity.id
_entity.type
_entity.pdbx_description
1 polymer ?
#
loop_
_entity_poly.entity_id
_entity_poly.type
_entity_poly.pdbx_seq_one_letter_code
_entity_poly.pdbx_strand_id
1 'polypeptide(L)'
;MGNNSIFSNSYDSSNQILTGKIELTSMEKEDARLIYDLTIEGINNHPDYKDYILDATKVTDVTIASVGYLLKILTSIRKTAGYMILVLIEDVLQKFMISNPEMFDYYAVFFNTEDAVKYIKSKR
;
A
#
# COMPACT_ATOMS: atom_id res chain seq x y z
N MET A 1 15.78 -4.08 -14.39
CA MET A 1 15.80 -5.13 -13.92
C MET A 1 15.86 -5.25 -12.53
N GLY A 2 16.71 -5.34 -11.75
CA GLY A 2 16.71 -5.54 -10.33
C GLY A 2 15.90 -4.58 -9.50
N ASN A 3 15.33 -3.56 -10.10
CA ASN A 3 14.59 -2.55 -9.35
C ASN A 3 13.40 -3.09 -8.61
N ASN A 4 12.77 -4.13 -9.15
CA ASN A 4 11.56 -4.68 -8.55
C ASN A 4 11.85 -5.58 -7.36
N SER A 5 13.11 -5.69 -6.95
CA SER A 5 13.44 -6.51 -5.80
C SER A 5 12.87 -5.96 -4.49
N ILE A 6 12.58 -4.66 -4.40
CA ILE A 6 12.06 -4.06 -3.18
C ILE A 6 10.56 -3.79 -3.25
N PHE A 7 9.96 -3.87 -4.43
CA PHE A 7 8.55 -3.57 -4.62
C PHE A 7 8.05 -4.25 -5.88
N SER A 8 6.84 -4.78 -5.83
CA SER A 8 6.23 -5.39 -7.00
C SER A 8 4.78 -4.96 -7.13
N ASN A 9 4.30 -4.87 -8.37
CA ASN A 9 2.91 -4.61 -8.67
C ASN A 9 2.29 -5.89 -9.24
N SER A 10 1.06 -6.18 -8.83
CA SER A 10 0.29 -7.24 -9.45
C SER A 10 -1.14 -6.75 -9.66
N TYR A 11 -1.74 -7.16 -10.77
CA TYR A 11 -3.06 -6.69 -11.14
C TYR A 11 -4.01 -7.85 -11.39
N ASP A 12 -5.11 -7.87 -10.67
CA ASP A 12 -6.19 -8.82 -10.88
C ASP A 12 -7.21 -8.17 -11.81
N SER A 13 -7.11 -8.47 -13.09
CA SER A 13 -7.98 -7.83 -14.09
C SER A 13 -9.44 -8.25 -13.94
N SER A 14 -9.70 -9.43 -13.40
CA SER A 14 -11.08 -9.89 -13.21
C SER A 14 -11.81 -9.05 -12.16
N ASN A 15 -11.11 -8.63 -11.12
CA ASN A 15 -11.69 -7.85 -10.03
C ASN A 15 -11.24 -6.40 -10.05
N GLN A 16 -10.34 -6.05 -10.96
CA GLN A 16 -9.80 -4.69 -11.10
C GLN A 16 -9.14 -4.21 -9.80
N ILE A 17 -8.37 -5.12 -9.18
CA ILE A 17 -7.63 -4.83 -7.95
C ILE A 17 -6.14 -4.75 -8.27
N LEU A 18 -5.55 -3.61 -8.00
CA LEU A 18 -4.10 -3.41 -8.15
C LEU A 18 -3.46 -3.53 -6.77
N THR A 19 -2.46 -4.39 -6.66
CA THR A 19 -1.75 -4.62 -5.40
C THR A 19 -0.29 -4.23 -5.56
N GLY A 20 0.19 -3.33 -4.69
CA GLY A 20 1.60 -3.04 -4.57
C GLY A 20 2.12 -3.73 -3.32
N LYS A 21 3.24 -4.44 -3.44
CA LYS A 21 3.83 -5.17 -2.32
C LYS A 21 5.24 -4.67 -2.04
N ILE A 22 5.47 -4.25 -0.80
CA ILE A 22 6.79 -3.81 -0.34
C ILE A 22 7.53 -5.04 0.15
N GLU A 23 8.74 -5.26 -0.42
CA GLU A 23 9.54 -6.46 -0.12
C GLU A 23 10.70 -6.15 0.85
N LEU A 24 10.60 -5.06 1.59
CA LEU A 24 11.63 -4.64 2.53
C LEU A 24 11.14 -4.83 3.96
N THR A 25 12.07 -5.12 4.87
CA THR A 25 11.75 -5.16 6.31
C THR A 25 11.85 -3.78 6.93
N SER A 26 12.76 -2.93 6.45
CA SER A 26 12.83 -1.54 6.87
C SER A 26 12.97 -0.69 5.61
N MET A 27 12.49 0.55 5.69
CA MET A 27 12.42 1.41 4.52
C MET A 27 13.19 2.70 4.78
N GLU A 28 14.25 2.93 3.98
CA GLU A 28 15.00 4.16 4.00
C GLU A 28 14.38 5.17 3.04
N LYS A 29 14.88 6.40 3.08
CA LYS A 29 14.36 7.47 2.25
C LYS A 29 14.43 7.15 0.77
N GLU A 30 15.56 6.62 0.30
CA GLU A 30 15.73 6.28 -1.11
C GLU A 30 14.80 5.14 -1.52
N ASP A 31 14.60 4.17 -0.62
CA ASP A 31 13.68 3.07 -0.88
C ASP A 31 12.26 3.59 -1.05
N ALA A 32 11.84 4.49 -0.17
CA ALA A 32 10.50 5.05 -0.23
C ALA A 32 10.28 5.83 -1.52
N ARG A 33 11.30 6.56 -1.98
CA ARG A 33 11.19 7.29 -3.24
C ARG A 33 11.02 6.34 -4.42
N LEU A 34 11.81 5.26 -4.45
CA LEU A 34 11.69 4.26 -5.52
C LEU A 34 10.32 3.57 -5.47
N ILE A 35 9.84 3.24 -4.28
CA ILE A 35 8.52 2.63 -4.12
C ILE A 35 7.44 3.58 -4.62
N TYR A 36 7.56 4.87 -4.33
CA TYR A 36 6.62 5.86 -4.83
C TYR A 36 6.59 5.85 -6.37
N ASP A 37 7.77 5.89 -7.00
CA ASP A 37 7.86 5.90 -8.46
C ASP A 37 7.27 4.62 -9.06
N LEU A 38 7.55 3.47 -8.44
CA LEU A 38 7.02 2.19 -8.93
C LEU A 38 5.51 2.10 -8.72
N THR A 39 4.98 2.72 -7.67
CA THR A 39 3.54 2.78 -7.43
C THR A 39 2.86 3.57 -8.54
N ILE A 40 3.40 4.73 -8.86
CA ILE A 40 2.85 5.57 -9.95
C ILE A 40 2.91 4.82 -11.28
N GLU A 41 4.02 4.13 -11.55
CA GLU A 41 4.15 3.35 -12.78
C GLU A 41 3.07 2.26 -12.84
N GLY A 42 2.84 1.56 -11.73
CA GLY A 42 1.80 0.52 -11.69
C GLY A 42 0.42 1.09 -11.96
N ILE A 43 0.12 2.24 -11.37
CA ILE A 43 -1.17 2.91 -11.59
C ILE A 43 -1.32 3.30 -13.07
N ASN A 44 -0.28 3.84 -13.67
CA ASN A 44 -0.32 4.26 -15.08
C ASN A 44 -0.45 3.08 -16.02
N ASN A 45 0.11 1.92 -15.65
CA ASN A 45 0.02 0.71 -16.46
C ASN A 45 -1.35 0.02 -16.35
N HIS A 46 -2.12 0.34 -15.32
CA HIS A 46 -3.43 -0.27 -15.08
C HIS A 46 -4.46 0.81 -14.77
N PRO A 47 -4.75 1.69 -15.74
CA PRO A 47 -5.63 2.85 -15.47
C PRO A 47 -7.07 2.48 -15.17
N ASP A 48 -7.46 1.25 -15.44
CA ASP A 48 -8.81 0.77 -15.18
C ASP A 48 -8.99 0.16 -13.78
N TYR A 49 -7.95 0.20 -12.95
CA TYR A 49 -8.08 -0.36 -11.61
C TYR A 49 -9.15 0.40 -10.80
N LYS A 50 -9.84 -0.34 -9.93
CA LYS A 50 -10.87 0.27 -9.07
C LYS A 50 -10.44 0.33 -7.62
N ASP A 51 -9.79 -0.72 -7.14
CA ASP A 51 -9.39 -0.82 -5.74
C ASP A 51 -7.88 -1.02 -5.66
N TYR A 52 -7.27 -0.49 -4.62
CA TYR A 52 -5.83 -0.60 -4.44
C TYR A 52 -5.52 -1.20 -3.07
N ILE A 53 -4.59 -2.15 -3.06
CA ILE A 53 -4.07 -2.74 -1.83
C ILE A 53 -2.58 -2.45 -1.77
N LEU A 54 -2.13 -1.84 -0.67
CA LEU A 54 -0.70 -1.69 -0.42
C LEU A 54 -0.32 -2.72 0.64
N ASP A 55 0.41 -3.74 0.23
CA ASP A 55 0.84 -4.81 1.12
C ASP A 55 2.20 -4.47 1.70
N ALA A 56 2.22 -4.09 2.96
CA ALA A 56 3.43 -3.75 3.69
C ALA A 56 3.66 -4.73 4.86
N THR A 57 3.22 -5.99 4.70
CA THR A 57 3.33 -6.96 5.78
C THR A 57 4.76 -7.36 6.11
N LYS A 58 5.69 -7.19 5.18
CA LYS A 58 7.11 -7.45 5.45
C LYS A 58 7.80 -6.33 6.22
N VAL A 59 7.20 -5.15 6.22
CA VAL A 59 7.80 -4.00 6.91
C VAL A 59 7.60 -4.18 8.41
N THR A 60 8.71 -4.33 9.12
CA THR A 60 8.70 -4.54 10.58
C THR A 60 9.28 -3.35 11.32
N ASP A 61 10.05 -2.51 10.64
CA ASP A 61 10.73 -1.38 11.25
C ASP A 61 10.41 -0.11 10.48
N VAL A 62 9.75 0.84 11.14
CA VAL A 62 9.38 2.11 10.53
C VAL A 62 9.93 3.26 11.37
N THR A 63 10.46 4.27 10.69
CA THR A 63 10.89 5.52 11.31
C THR A 63 9.85 6.60 10.99
N ILE A 64 9.94 7.73 11.67
CA ILE A 64 9.07 8.86 11.38
C ILE A 64 9.20 9.27 9.91
N ALA A 65 10.41 9.26 9.39
CA ALA A 65 10.65 9.63 7.98
C ALA A 65 9.96 8.64 7.04
N SER A 66 10.08 7.34 7.29
CA SER A 66 9.46 6.33 6.41
C SER A 66 7.93 6.38 6.50
N VAL A 67 7.37 6.71 7.66
CA VAL A 67 5.93 6.92 7.78
C VAL A 67 5.48 8.05 6.87
N GLY A 68 6.23 9.17 6.86
CA GLY A 68 5.90 10.29 6.00
C GLY A 68 5.90 9.93 4.53
N TYR A 69 6.87 9.15 4.08
CA TYR A 69 6.92 8.69 2.69
C TYR A 69 5.80 7.73 2.36
N LEU A 70 5.47 6.84 3.28
CA LEU A 70 4.37 5.90 3.08
C LEU A 70 3.05 6.66 2.92
N LEU A 71 2.83 7.69 3.74
CA LEU A 71 1.65 8.54 3.61
C LEU A 71 1.61 9.26 2.27
N LYS A 72 2.77 9.68 1.76
CA LYS A 72 2.86 10.30 0.45
C LYS A 72 2.43 9.33 -0.65
N ILE A 73 2.87 8.08 -0.56
CA ILE A 73 2.46 7.03 -1.50
C ILE A 73 0.94 6.86 -1.44
N LEU A 74 0.39 6.72 -0.26
CA LEU A 74 -1.05 6.54 -0.07
C LEU A 74 -1.84 7.72 -0.62
N THR A 75 -1.32 8.94 -0.43
CA THR A 75 -1.98 10.14 -0.95
C THR A 75 -2.05 10.11 -2.48
N SER A 76 -1.02 9.58 -3.15
CA SER A 76 -0.99 9.48 -4.60
C SER A 76 -2.08 8.59 -5.15
N ILE A 77 -2.46 7.56 -4.41
CA ILE A 77 -3.48 6.61 -4.87
C ILE A 77 -4.86 6.91 -4.30
N ARG A 78 -5.01 8.00 -3.57
CA ARG A 78 -6.30 8.42 -3.01
C ARG A 78 -7.38 8.69 -4.04
N LYS A 79 -6.99 8.86 -5.29
CA LYS A 79 -7.92 9.20 -6.36
C LYS A 79 -8.68 8.02 -6.92
N THR A 80 -8.42 6.81 -6.43
CA THR A 80 -9.12 5.63 -6.93
C THR A 80 -10.61 5.74 -6.63
N ALA A 81 -11.42 5.15 -7.49
CA ALA A 81 -12.88 5.17 -7.33
C ALA A 81 -13.37 4.18 -6.29
N GLY A 82 -12.57 3.18 -5.97
CA GLY A 82 -12.95 2.13 -5.02
C GLY A 82 -12.29 2.30 -3.66
N TYR A 83 -11.91 1.19 -3.08
CA TYR A 83 -11.33 1.17 -1.74
C TYR A 83 -9.82 1.23 -1.78
N MET A 84 -9.28 1.94 -0.79
CA MET A 84 -7.86 2.00 -0.54
C MET A 84 -7.61 1.16 0.70
N ILE A 85 -6.77 0.15 0.58
CA ILE A 85 -6.53 -0.78 1.68
C ILE A 85 -5.04 -0.86 1.97
N LEU A 86 -4.72 -0.77 3.25
CA LEU A 86 -3.36 -0.87 3.74
C LEU A 86 -3.26 -2.17 4.53
N VAL A 87 -2.30 -3.01 4.19
CA VAL A 87 -2.08 -4.29 4.87
C VAL A 87 -0.78 -4.20 5.65
N LEU A 88 -0.88 -4.30 6.97
CA LEU A 88 0.22 -4.07 7.91
C LEU A 88 0.26 -5.15 8.98
N ILE A 89 1.43 -5.35 9.59
CA ILE A 89 1.48 -6.13 10.83
C ILE A 89 1.02 -5.25 11.99
N GLU A 90 0.59 -5.88 13.07
CA GLU A 90 -0.01 -5.18 14.20
C GLU A 90 0.92 -4.15 14.83
N ASP A 91 2.20 -4.48 14.99
CA ASP A 91 3.16 -3.55 15.59
C ASP A 91 3.28 -2.25 14.79
N VAL A 92 3.29 -2.36 13.47
CA VAL A 92 3.37 -1.19 12.60
C VAL A 92 2.07 -0.40 12.65
N LEU A 93 0.95 -1.11 12.69
CA LEU A 93 -0.36 -0.46 12.82
C LEU A 93 -0.42 0.40 14.08
N GLN A 94 0.05 -0.14 15.20
CA GLN A 94 0.04 0.61 16.46
C GLN A 94 0.87 1.89 16.37
N LYS A 95 2.02 1.84 15.70
CA LYS A 95 2.85 3.02 15.50
C LYS A 95 2.12 4.09 14.69
N PHE A 96 1.42 3.67 13.64
CA PHE A 96 0.64 4.61 12.83
C PHE A 96 -0.52 5.21 13.62
N MET A 97 -1.17 4.42 14.45
CA MET A 97 -2.29 4.92 15.26
C MET A 97 -1.84 6.01 16.22
N ILE A 98 -0.62 5.92 16.72
CA ILE A 98 -0.07 6.92 17.63
C ILE A 98 0.37 8.17 16.86
N SER A 99 1.07 8.01 15.74
CA SER A 99 1.69 9.13 15.05
C SER A 99 0.78 9.82 14.03
N ASN A 100 -0.13 9.08 13.39
CA ASN A 100 -0.97 9.62 12.32
C ASN A 100 -2.35 8.97 12.34
N PRO A 101 -3.12 9.12 13.43
CA PRO A 101 -4.40 8.44 13.54
C PRO A 101 -5.42 8.86 12.48
N GLU A 102 -5.30 10.06 11.93
CA GLU A 102 -6.25 10.55 10.92
C GLU A 102 -6.20 9.78 9.62
N MET A 103 -5.13 9.03 9.34
CA MET A 103 -5.08 8.26 8.10
C MET A 103 -6.14 7.17 8.06
N PHE A 104 -6.60 6.72 9.22
CA PHE A 104 -7.60 5.65 9.30
C PHE A 104 -9.02 6.15 8.97
N ASP A 105 -9.19 7.44 8.78
CA ASP A 105 -10.44 7.99 8.27
C ASP A 105 -10.59 7.73 6.77
N TYR A 106 -9.49 7.44 6.07
CA TYR A 106 -9.50 7.30 4.62
C TYR A 106 -9.15 5.90 4.13
N TYR A 107 -8.48 5.10 4.93
CA TYR A 107 -7.96 3.81 4.50
C TYR A 107 -8.44 2.70 5.43
N ALA A 108 -8.90 1.58 4.84
CA ALA A 108 -9.15 0.38 5.62
C ALA A 108 -7.84 -0.34 5.87
N VAL A 109 -7.71 -0.99 7.01
CA VAL A 109 -6.47 -1.70 7.37
C VAL A 109 -6.81 -3.16 7.63
N PHE A 110 -6.01 -4.05 7.06
CA PHE A 110 -6.09 -5.48 7.27
C PHE A 110 -4.72 -6.03 7.61
N PHE A 111 -4.67 -7.26 8.10
CA PHE A 111 -3.41 -7.89 8.49
C PHE A 111 -2.90 -8.88 7.45
N ASN A 112 -3.68 -9.16 6.41
CA ASN A 112 -3.26 -9.99 5.28
C ASN A 112 -4.06 -9.58 4.04
N THR A 113 -3.51 -9.91 2.87
CA THR A 113 -4.13 -9.53 1.61
C THR A 113 -5.40 -10.32 1.31
N GLU A 114 -5.47 -11.55 1.80
CA GLU A 114 -6.63 -12.38 1.57
C GLU A 114 -7.90 -11.74 2.14
N ASP A 115 -7.83 -11.26 3.38
CA ASP A 115 -8.96 -10.58 4.00
C ASP A 115 -9.29 -9.28 3.30
N ALA A 116 -8.27 -8.56 2.83
CA ALA A 116 -8.48 -7.33 2.09
C ALA A 116 -9.27 -7.59 0.80
N VAL A 117 -8.90 -8.62 0.06
CA VAL A 117 -9.60 -8.98 -1.17
C VAL A 117 -11.03 -9.40 -0.87
N LYS A 118 -11.24 -10.19 0.18
CA LYS A 118 -12.60 -10.59 0.57
C LYS A 118 -13.46 -9.38 0.89
N TYR A 119 -12.89 -8.41 1.58
CA TYR A 119 -13.61 -7.18 1.92
C TYR A 119 -14.05 -6.44 0.66
N ILE A 120 -13.13 -6.28 -0.29
CA ILE A 120 -13.45 -5.59 -1.54
C ILE A 120 -14.59 -6.32 -2.27
N LYS A 121 -14.49 -7.63 -2.39
CA LYS A 121 -15.50 -8.42 -3.10
C LYS A 121 -16.85 -8.35 -2.41
N SER A 122 -16.87 -8.26 -1.09
CA SER A 122 -18.11 -8.17 -0.34
C SER A 122 -18.87 -6.87 -0.59
N LYS A 123 -18.19 -5.86 -1.10
CA LYS A 123 -18.78 -4.55 -1.37
C LYS A 123 -19.23 -4.38 -2.82
N ARG A 124 -19.06 -5.40 -3.64
CA ARG A 124 -19.43 -5.34 -5.07
C ARG A 124 -20.70 -6.08 -5.43
#